data_581fbd151a0d35047af0379c15aa26bc
#
_entry.id   581fbd151a0d35047af0379c15aa26bc
#
_cell.length_a   1.000
_cell.length_b   1.000
_cell.length_c   1.000
_cell.angle_alpha   90.00
_cell.angle_beta   90.00
_cell.angle_gamma   90.00
#
_symmetry.space_group_name_H-M   'P 1'
#
loop_
_entity.id
_entity.type
_entity.pdbx_description
1 polymer ?
#
loop_
_entity_poly.entity_id
_entity_poly.type
_entity_poly.pdbx_seq_one_letter_code
_entity_poly.pdbx_strand_id
1 'polypeptide(L)'
;MDHYNKNRMEAIKVVEALRTGVPTRISTRTLPDLRKNLTETLRADLGLLTTGKIPRGRLIWGQYGQGKTHVLTTTEHLALDRQFAVSFVSLSREVSCHNLFHFYGRAASRLRTPDSSMFGLERALSKKHASDLQKTSILVPDRYIHPLPAIVIENYLHSAGEEQNLLYGDLMGTRIPLTELKRIHRQNCSEKFPTFETSFRMIDHAKAYFGCLADTIVFCGYRGWVILIDELELVGRLGSQSRLKAYQNLQWLLNWSNAHHYPIYVIAAAATSLQSEMWYGGKDDRTLM
;
A
#
# COMPACT_ATOMS: atom_id res chain seq x y z
N MET A 1 32.50 21.02 9.53
CA MET A 1 31.54 22.07 9.11
C MET A 1 30.19 21.56 8.61
N ASP A 2 30.12 20.36 7.99
CA ASP A 2 28.86 19.80 7.44
C ASP A 2 27.79 19.42 8.47
N HIS A 3 28.18 18.89 9.62
CA HIS A 3 27.19 18.42 10.63
C HIS A 3 26.43 19.57 11.30
N TYR A 4 27.07 20.70 11.54
CA TYR A 4 26.44 21.89 12.12
C TYR A 4 25.43 22.54 11.17
N ASN A 5 25.76 22.61 9.88
CA ASN A 5 24.86 23.14 8.85
C ASN A 5 23.66 22.22 8.62
N LYS A 6 23.84 20.90 8.68
CA LYS A 6 22.77 19.92 8.56
C LYS A 6 21.77 20.05 9.71
N ASN A 7 22.24 20.09 10.95
CA ASN A 7 21.38 20.24 12.14
C ASN A 7 20.62 21.58 12.12
N ARG A 8 21.24 22.67 11.66
CA ARG A 8 20.58 23.96 11.50
C ARG A 8 19.47 23.93 10.45
N MET A 9 19.70 23.29 9.31
CA MET A 9 18.69 23.14 8.25
C MET A 9 17.52 22.26 8.70
N GLU A 10 17.78 21.21 9.47
CA GLU A 10 16.74 20.37 10.05
C GLU A 10 15.90 21.14 11.07
N ALA A 11 16.53 21.92 11.94
CA ALA A 11 15.82 22.77 12.90
C ALA A 11 14.93 23.82 12.22
N ILE A 12 15.40 24.45 11.14
CA ILE A 12 14.60 25.40 10.35
C ILE A 12 13.35 24.69 9.77
N LYS A 13 13.51 23.51 9.18
CA LYS A 13 12.39 22.73 8.65
C LYS A 13 11.37 22.32 9.71
N VAL A 14 11.82 22.01 10.93
CA VAL A 14 10.92 21.73 12.06
C VAL A 14 10.13 22.98 12.45
N VAL A 15 10.79 24.13 12.56
CA VAL A 15 10.14 25.41 12.90
C VAL A 15 9.12 25.81 11.82
N GLU A 16 9.46 25.66 10.55
CA GLU A 16 8.53 25.93 9.44
C GLU A 16 7.33 24.99 9.44
N ALA A 17 7.54 23.70 9.70
CA ALA A 17 6.45 22.72 9.84
C ALA A 17 5.50 23.09 10.99
N LEU A 18 6.04 23.55 12.12
CA LEU A 18 5.23 24.02 13.25
C LEU A 18 4.45 25.30 12.92
N ARG A 19 5.07 26.26 12.20
CA ARG A 19 4.41 27.53 11.79
C ARG A 19 3.28 27.30 10.79
N THR A 20 3.46 26.37 9.86
CA THR A 20 2.46 26.05 8.83
C THR A 20 1.41 25.05 9.30
N GLY A 21 1.64 24.38 10.43
CA GLY A 21 0.78 23.26 10.90
C GLY A 21 0.83 22.02 10.01
N VAL A 22 1.76 21.97 9.05
CA VAL A 22 1.92 20.83 8.13
C VAL A 22 3.06 19.93 8.61
N PRO A 23 2.77 18.69 9.04
CA PRO A 23 3.80 17.77 9.51
C PRO A 23 4.73 17.38 8.37
N THR A 24 6.03 17.41 8.65
CA THR A 24 7.07 16.87 7.77
C THR A 24 7.69 15.62 8.40
N ARG A 25 8.35 14.78 7.59
CA ARG A 25 9.06 13.61 8.12
C ARG A 25 10.12 13.97 9.15
N ILE A 26 10.76 15.12 8.99
CA ILE A 26 11.77 15.60 9.95
C ILE A 26 11.09 16.05 11.24
N SER A 27 10.02 16.84 11.16
CA SER A 27 9.31 17.32 12.35
C SER A 27 8.70 16.17 13.16
N THR A 28 8.17 15.13 12.50
CA THR A 28 7.58 13.97 13.19
C THR A 28 8.62 13.08 13.89
N ARG A 29 9.86 13.06 13.42
CA ARG A 29 10.97 12.38 14.13
C ARG A 29 11.52 13.17 15.30
N THR A 30 11.47 14.50 15.23
CA THR A 30 12.08 15.39 16.22
C THR A 30 11.12 15.74 17.36
N LEU A 31 9.82 15.86 17.05
CA LEU A 31 8.81 16.21 18.04
C LEU A 31 8.44 15.02 18.93
N PRO A 32 8.14 15.26 20.21
CA PRO A 32 7.71 14.21 21.12
C PRO A 32 6.38 13.60 20.68
N ASP A 33 6.26 12.29 20.86
CA ASP A 33 5.01 11.58 20.65
C ASP A 33 3.99 11.90 21.74
N LEU A 34 2.98 12.70 21.42
CA LEU A 34 1.92 13.09 22.33
C LEU A 34 0.80 12.01 22.42
N ARG A 35 0.87 10.94 21.64
CA ARG A 35 -0.16 9.88 21.55
C ARG A 35 0.42 8.49 21.80
N LYS A 36 1.20 8.36 22.86
CA LYS A 36 1.94 7.14 23.20
C LYS A 36 1.09 5.87 23.13
N ASN A 37 -0.12 5.89 23.70
CA ASN A 37 -1.02 4.72 23.71
C ASN A 37 -1.41 4.29 22.28
N LEU A 38 -1.69 5.24 21.38
CA LEU A 38 -2.01 4.93 19.97
C LEU A 38 -0.78 4.36 19.27
N THR A 39 0.38 4.99 19.45
CA THR A 39 1.65 4.53 18.87
C THR A 39 2.04 3.15 19.39
N GLU A 40 1.81 2.85 20.65
CA GLU A 40 2.04 1.51 21.21
C GLU A 40 1.10 0.47 20.61
N THR A 41 -0.16 0.81 20.41
CA THR A 41 -1.13 -0.06 19.71
C THR A 41 -0.67 -0.37 18.28
N LEU A 42 -0.28 0.66 17.53
CA LEU A 42 0.22 0.48 16.16
C LEU A 42 1.53 -0.33 16.12
N ARG A 43 2.38 -0.13 17.13
CA ARG A 43 3.61 -0.91 17.32
C ARG A 43 3.33 -2.39 17.61
N ALA A 44 2.31 -2.68 18.42
CA ALA A 44 1.87 -4.04 18.70
C ALA A 44 1.30 -4.72 17.43
N ASP A 45 0.47 -4.02 16.67
CA ASP A 45 -0.09 -4.53 15.39
C ASP A 45 1.04 -4.86 14.38
N LEU A 46 2.03 -3.99 14.24
CA LEU A 46 3.22 -4.28 13.42
C LEU A 46 3.99 -5.51 13.95
N GLY A 47 4.01 -5.71 15.26
CA GLY A 47 4.58 -6.89 15.89
C GLY A 47 3.84 -8.18 15.50
N LEU A 48 2.52 -8.15 15.43
CA LEU A 48 1.71 -9.29 14.97
C LEU A 48 2.07 -9.68 13.53
N LEU A 49 2.19 -8.69 12.65
CA LEU A 49 2.53 -8.94 11.24
C LEU A 49 3.89 -9.66 11.10
N THR A 50 4.86 -9.37 11.99
CA THR A 50 6.15 -10.07 11.98
C THR A 50 6.06 -11.53 12.39
N THR A 51 5.01 -11.93 13.08
CA THR A 51 4.75 -13.32 13.50
C THR A 51 3.87 -14.08 12.52
N GLY A 52 3.58 -13.51 11.34
CA GLY A 52 2.70 -14.09 10.33
C GLY A 52 1.19 -13.95 10.64
N LYS A 53 0.83 -13.21 11.69
CA LYS A 53 -0.57 -12.89 11.99
C LYS A 53 -0.94 -11.57 11.34
N ILE A 54 -2.02 -11.55 10.57
CA ILE A 54 -2.48 -10.34 9.89
C ILE A 54 -3.39 -9.57 10.84
N PRO A 55 -2.97 -8.40 11.35
CA PRO A 55 -3.82 -7.59 12.21
C PRO A 55 -4.97 -6.97 11.40
N ARG A 56 -6.07 -6.68 12.07
CA ARG A 56 -7.12 -5.85 11.50
C ARG A 56 -6.62 -4.42 11.34
N GLY A 57 -6.90 -3.81 10.22
CA GLY A 57 -6.54 -2.43 9.94
C GLY A 57 -7.21 -1.45 10.91
N ARG A 58 -6.63 -0.26 11.03
CA ARG A 58 -7.08 0.79 11.93
C ARG A 58 -7.68 1.97 11.16
N LEU A 59 -8.77 2.51 11.71
CA LEU A 59 -9.37 3.76 11.26
C LEU A 59 -9.24 4.80 12.37
N ILE A 60 -8.48 5.86 12.08
CA ILE A 60 -8.17 6.94 13.01
C ILE A 60 -9.11 8.11 12.72
N TRP A 61 -9.95 8.43 13.70
CA TRP A 61 -10.86 9.56 13.63
C TRP A 61 -10.31 10.78 14.36
N GLY A 62 -10.60 11.97 13.82
CA GLY A 62 -10.28 13.22 14.50
C GLY A 62 -10.73 14.42 13.70
N GLN A 63 -10.92 15.57 14.36
CA GLN A 63 -11.22 16.84 13.70
C GLN A 63 -10.04 17.32 12.85
N TYR A 64 -10.28 18.30 11.99
CA TYR A 64 -9.19 18.96 11.27
C TYR A 64 -8.18 19.56 12.26
N GLY A 65 -6.89 19.52 11.94
CA GLY A 65 -5.83 20.03 12.80
C GLY A 65 -5.44 19.14 13.99
N GLN A 66 -6.16 18.04 14.29
CA GLN A 66 -5.84 17.15 15.40
C GLN A 66 -4.65 16.19 15.17
N GLY A 67 -3.84 16.41 14.14
CA GLY A 67 -2.62 15.66 13.91
C GLY A 67 -2.79 14.24 13.36
N LYS A 68 -3.87 13.95 12.62
CA LYS A 68 -4.07 12.65 11.95
C LYS A 68 -2.91 12.29 11.03
N THR A 69 -2.55 13.20 10.14
CA THR A 69 -1.41 13.06 9.22
C THR A 69 -0.09 12.87 9.99
N HIS A 70 0.07 13.54 11.15
CA HIS A 70 1.23 13.35 12.01
C HIS A 70 1.33 11.90 12.53
N VAL A 71 0.21 11.32 12.98
CA VAL A 71 0.16 9.91 13.41
C VAL A 71 0.52 8.98 12.27
N LEU A 72 -0.03 9.19 11.06
CA LEU A 72 0.31 8.39 9.89
C LEU A 72 1.80 8.49 9.56
N THR A 73 2.37 9.70 9.57
CA THR A 73 3.80 9.89 9.29
C THR A 73 4.70 9.28 10.38
N THR A 74 4.30 9.35 11.65
CA THR A 74 4.99 8.64 12.74
C THR A 74 4.95 7.12 12.51
N THR A 75 3.81 6.62 12.07
CA THR A 75 3.65 5.18 11.75
C THR A 75 4.49 4.77 10.55
N GLU A 76 4.61 5.64 9.52
CA GLU A 76 5.54 5.39 8.40
C GLU A 76 6.96 5.16 8.91
N HIS A 77 7.45 6.01 9.79
CA HIS A 77 8.79 5.85 10.37
C HIS A 77 8.92 4.56 11.18
N LEU A 78 7.94 4.26 12.05
CA LEU A 78 7.94 3.03 12.84
C LEU A 78 7.96 1.76 11.98
N ALA A 79 7.23 1.77 10.87
CA ALA A 79 7.16 0.64 9.95
C ALA A 79 8.47 0.47 9.18
N LEU A 80 9.03 1.56 8.63
CA LEU A 80 10.31 1.53 7.92
C LEU A 80 11.44 1.07 8.85
N ASP A 81 11.52 1.60 10.08
CA ASP A 81 12.53 1.22 11.08
C ASP A 81 12.42 -0.28 11.46
N ARG A 82 11.26 -0.91 11.23
CA ARG A 82 10.99 -2.33 11.45
C ARG A 82 11.02 -3.20 10.20
N GLN A 83 11.62 -2.70 9.15
CA GLN A 83 11.81 -3.44 7.90
C GLN A 83 10.50 -3.77 7.15
N PHE A 84 9.47 -2.93 7.26
CA PHE A 84 8.30 -2.97 6.40
C PHE A 84 8.46 -2.05 5.19
N ALA A 85 7.90 -2.45 4.07
CA ALA A 85 7.65 -1.51 2.98
C ALA A 85 6.39 -0.69 3.27
N VAL A 86 6.39 0.59 2.94
CA VAL A 86 5.30 1.51 3.32
C VAL A 86 4.85 2.32 2.11
N SER A 87 3.54 2.41 1.91
CA SER A 87 2.91 3.34 0.96
C SER A 87 2.07 4.37 1.70
N PHE A 88 2.32 5.64 1.44
CA PHE A 88 1.52 6.74 1.97
C PHE A 88 0.67 7.33 0.83
N VAL A 89 -0.65 7.20 0.93
CA VAL A 89 -1.61 7.66 -0.08
C VAL A 89 -2.58 8.65 0.55
N SER A 90 -2.53 9.91 0.11
CA SER A 90 -3.57 10.87 0.42
C SER A 90 -4.64 10.79 -0.67
N LEU A 91 -5.89 10.59 -0.28
CA LEU A 91 -7.00 10.58 -1.21
C LEU A 91 -7.21 11.96 -1.81
N SER A 92 -7.76 12.00 -3.01
CA SER A 92 -8.09 13.22 -3.75
C SER A 92 -9.24 12.95 -4.71
N ARG A 93 -9.66 13.95 -5.48
CA ARG A 93 -10.63 13.75 -6.57
C ARG A 93 -10.14 12.73 -7.60
N GLU A 94 -8.84 12.69 -7.85
CA GLU A 94 -8.19 11.80 -8.81
C GLU A 94 -7.85 10.43 -8.21
N VAL A 95 -7.57 10.38 -6.91
CA VAL A 95 -7.17 9.17 -6.20
C VAL A 95 -8.25 8.78 -5.21
N SER A 96 -9.06 7.82 -5.57
CA SER A 96 -10.16 7.35 -4.72
C SER A 96 -10.17 5.81 -4.63
N CYS A 97 -10.52 5.30 -3.45
CA CYS A 97 -10.56 3.86 -3.19
C CYS A 97 -11.79 3.13 -3.80
N HIS A 98 -12.74 3.82 -4.45
CA HIS A 98 -13.84 3.15 -5.15
C HIS A 98 -13.37 2.37 -6.38
N ASN A 99 -12.32 2.84 -7.06
CA ASN A 99 -11.61 2.10 -8.08
C ASN A 99 -10.37 1.43 -7.48
N LEU A 100 -10.52 0.18 -7.04
CA LEU A 100 -9.49 -0.52 -6.29
C LEU A 100 -8.20 -0.71 -7.08
N PHE A 101 -8.27 -0.94 -8.40
CA PHE A 101 -7.07 -1.10 -9.22
C PHE A 101 -6.30 0.23 -9.40
N HIS A 102 -7.01 1.33 -9.58
CA HIS A 102 -6.39 2.65 -9.63
C HIS A 102 -5.75 3.03 -8.30
N PHE A 103 -6.44 2.74 -7.19
CA PHE A 103 -5.87 2.92 -5.85
C PHE A 103 -4.64 2.04 -5.63
N TYR A 104 -4.67 0.77 -6.11
CA TYR A 104 -3.50 -0.11 -6.10
C TYR A 104 -2.29 0.53 -6.79
N GLY A 105 -2.45 0.97 -8.04
CA GLY A 105 -1.36 1.59 -8.80
C GLY A 105 -0.79 2.83 -8.08
N ARG A 106 -1.67 3.60 -7.41
CA ARG A 106 -1.21 4.74 -6.60
C ARG A 106 -0.44 4.31 -5.36
N ALA A 107 -0.90 3.27 -4.65
CA ALA A 107 -0.19 2.73 -3.50
C ALA A 107 1.15 2.11 -3.92
N ALA A 108 1.18 1.31 -4.99
CA ALA A 108 2.40 0.71 -5.51
C ALA A 108 3.44 1.77 -5.96
N SER A 109 3.02 2.80 -6.70
CA SER A 109 3.92 3.89 -7.13
C SER A 109 4.48 4.75 -5.98
N ARG A 110 3.86 4.69 -4.80
CA ARG A 110 4.30 5.40 -3.58
C ARG A 110 4.97 4.49 -2.57
N LEU A 111 5.28 3.26 -2.96
CA LEU A 111 5.96 2.29 -2.11
C LEU A 111 7.36 2.79 -1.75
N ARG A 112 7.69 2.76 -0.47
CA ARG A 112 9.01 3.07 0.08
C ARG A 112 9.54 1.87 0.82
N THR A 113 10.83 1.66 0.71
CA THR A 113 11.55 0.61 1.43
C THR A 113 12.54 1.22 2.43
N PRO A 114 12.90 0.50 3.50
CA PRO A 114 13.83 1.00 4.53
C PRO A 114 15.20 1.40 4.00
N ASP A 115 15.67 0.70 2.98
CA ASP A 115 17.02 0.78 2.42
C ASP A 115 17.12 1.67 1.16
N SER A 116 16.01 2.33 0.76
CA SER A 116 15.98 3.19 -0.41
C SER A 116 15.30 4.53 -0.15
N SER A 117 15.91 5.60 -0.64
CA SER A 117 15.28 6.93 -0.69
C SER A 117 14.32 7.08 -1.88
N MET A 118 14.44 6.21 -2.88
CA MET A 118 13.57 6.20 -4.06
C MET A 118 12.31 5.38 -3.81
N PHE A 119 11.24 5.73 -4.52
CA PHE A 119 10.02 4.93 -4.52
C PHE A 119 10.19 3.67 -5.35
N GLY A 120 9.42 2.63 -4.98
CA GLY A 120 9.35 1.36 -5.69
C GLY A 120 10.15 0.24 -5.04
N LEU A 121 10.07 -0.93 -5.66
CA LEU A 121 10.68 -2.19 -5.20
C LEU A 121 11.82 -2.64 -6.13
N GLU A 122 12.06 -1.92 -7.23
CA GLU A 122 12.95 -2.33 -8.32
C GLU A 122 14.35 -2.72 -7.82
N ARG A 123 14.97 -1.87 -6.99
CA ARG A 123 16.31 -2.13 -6.42
C ARG A 123 16.40 -3.42 -5.61
N ALA A 124 15.33 -3.78 -4.89
CA ALA A 124 15.31 -4.99 -4.09
C ALA A 124 14.98 -6.21 -4.95
N LEU A 125 14.07 -6.04 -5.90
CA LEU A 125 13.62 -7.09 -6.80
C LEU A 125 14.68 -7.49 -7.83
N SER A 126 15.50 -6.54 -8.33
CA SER A 126 16.61 -6.80 -9.25
C SER A 126 17.73 -7.68 -8.68
N LYS A 127 17.75 -7.86 -7.36
CA LYS A 127 18.71 -8.77 -6.68
C LYS A 127 18.17 -10.21 -6.54
N LYS A 128 16.98 -10.48 -7.02
CA LYS A 128 16.30 -11.77 -6.88
C LYS A 128 16.44 -12.59 -8.15
N HIS A 129 16.44 -13.91 -7.98
CA HIS A 129 16.54 -14.87 -9.08
C HIS A 129 15.25 -15.69 -9.20
N ALA A 130 14.94 -16.13 -10.41
CA ALA A 130 13.74 -16.94 -10.66
C ALA A 130 13.74 -18.26 -9.86
N SER A 131 14.91 -18.86 -9.62
CA SER A 131 15.04 -20.07 -8.80
C SER A 131 14.60 -19.88 -7.35
N ASP A 132 14.64 -18.65 -6.81
CA ASP A 132 14.23 -18.37 -5.45
C ASP A 132 12.69 -18.26 -5.34
N LEU A 133 12.01 -17.98 -6.45
CA LEU A 133 10.57 -17.82 -6.50
C LEU A 133 9.81 -19.11 -6.15
N GLN A 134 10.34 -20.26 -6.54
CA GLN A 134 9.76 -21.58 -6.27
C GLN A 134 9.61 -21.87 -4.77
N LYS A 135 10.39 -21.21 -3.92
CA LYS A 135 10.33 -21.36 -2.45
C LYS A 135 9.35 -20.42 -1.78
N THR A 136 8.58 -19.65 -2.55
CA THR A 136 7.68 -18.60 -2.06
C THR A 136 6.22 -18.99 -2.20
N SER A 137 5.34 -18.23 -1.55
CA SER A 137 3.89 -18.35 -1.72
C SER A 137 3.39 -17.78 -3.05
N ILE A 138 4.22 -17.07 -3.82
CA ILE A 138 3.81 -16.35 -5.04
C ILE A 138 3.28 -17.30 -6.12
N LEU A 139 3.92 -18.47 -6.29
CA LEU A 139 3.53 -19.46 -7.30
C LEU A 139 2.57 -20.53 -6.77
N VAL A 140 2.11 -20.44 -5.52
CA VAL A 140 1.15 -21.40 -4.97
C VAL A 140 -0.18 -21.26 -5.71
N PRO A 141 -0.74 -22.36 -6.27
CA PRO A 141 -2.05 -22.34 -6.90
C PRO A 141 -3.13 -21.76 -5.98
N ASP A 142 -4.07 -21.01 -6.55
CA ASP A 142 -5.21 -20.40 -5.85
C ASP A 142 -4.84 -19.43 -4.72
N ARG A 143 -3.56 -19.05 -4.62
CA ARG A 143 -3.11 -18.03 -3.68
C ARG A 143 -3.80 -16.68 -3.91
N TYR A 144 -4.06 -16.36 -5.17
CA TYR A 144 -4.73 -15.13 -5.60
C TYR A 144 -5.99 -15.48 -6.38
N ILE A 145 -6.99 -14.59 -6.33
CA ILE A 145 -8.25 -14.75 -7.07
C ILE A 145 -8.05 -14.78 -8.59
N HIS A 146 -6.87 -14.42 -9.07
CA HIS A 146 -6.44 -14.55 -10.46
C HIS A 146 -4.90 -14.66 -10.52
N PRO A 147 -4.32 -15.62 -11.26
CA PRO A 147 -2.87 -15.86 -11.23
C PRO A 147 -2.03 -14.86 -12.01
N LEU A 148 -2.64 -13.97 -12.81
CA LEU A 148 -1.93 -13.07 -13.71
C LEU A 148 -0.77 -12.29 -13.07
N PRO A 149 -0.91 -11.65 -11.88
CA PRO A 149 0.21 -10.90 -11.31
C PRO A 149 1.37 -11.80 -10.87
N ALA A 150 1.12 -13.05 -10.50
CA ALA A 150 2.19 -14.03 -10.22
C ALA A 150 2.99 -14.36 -11.48
N ILE A 151 2.31 -14.51 -12.63
CA ILE A 151 2.95 -14.72 -13.93
C ILE A 151 3.77 -13.49 -14.35
N VAL A 152 3.30 -12.28 -14.03
CA VAL A 152 4.07 -11.05 -14.28
C VAL A 152 5.40 -11.06 -13.52
N ILE A 153 5.39 -11.42 -12.22
CA ILE A 153 6.61 -11.51 -11.41
C ILE A 153 7.54 -12.61 -11.93
N GLU A 154 7.01 -13.77 -12.28
CA GLU A 154 7.79 -14.86 -12.85
C GLU A 154 8.52 -14.41 -14.13
N ASN A 155 7.77 -13.81 -15.05
CA ASN A 155 8.35 -13.28 -16.29
C ASN A 155 9.35 -12.15 -16.03
N TYR A 156 9.10 -11.27 -15.06
CA TYR A 156 10.04 -10.22 -14.66
C TYR A 156 11.40 -10.80 -14.30
N LEU A 157 11.45 -11.90 -13.55
CA LEU A 157 12.68 -12.54 -13.10
C LEU A 157 13.42 -13.30 -14.22
N HIS A 158 12.74 -13.62 -15.33
CA HIS A 158 13.33 -14.26 -16.50
C HIS A 158 13.66 -13.26 -17.63
N SER A 159 13.26 -12.00 -17.50
CA SER A 159 13.45 -10.97 -18.51
C SER A 159 14.57 -10.00 -18.15
N ALA A 160 15.03 -9.22 -19.12
CA ALA A 160 16.02 -8.15 -18.93
C ALA A 160 15.64 -6.92 -19.79
N GLY A 161 16.25 -5.77 -19.48
CA GLY A 161 16.12 -4.54 -20.26
C GLY A 161 14.69 -4.01 -20.34
N GLU A 162 14.24 -3.67 -21.54
CA GLU A 162 12.93 -3.05 -21.75
C GLU A 162 11.76 -3.94 -21.34
N GLU A 163 11.84 -5.24 -21.59
CA GLU A 163 10.79 -6.19 -21.21
C GLU A 163 10.64 -6.27 -19.69
N GLN A 164 11.76 -6.30 -18.97
CA GLN A 164 11.78 -6.28 -17.51
C GLN A 164 11.14 -4.99 -16.97
N ASN A 165 11.44 -3.83 -17.58
CA ASN A 165 10.86 -2.54 -17.20
C ASN A 165 9.34 -2.50 -17.45
N LEU A 166 8.86 -3.07 -18.58
CA LEU A 166 7.43 -3.18 -18.86
C LEU A 166 6.71 -4.03 -17.83
N LEU A 167 7.27 -5.18 -17.45
CA LEU A 167 6.71 -6.09 -16.44
C LEU A 167 6.72 -5.46 -15.05
N TYR A 168 7.78 -4.72 -14.71
CA TYR A 168 7.82 -3.94 -13.48
C TYR A 168 6.74 -2.86 -13.48
N GLY A 169 6.53 -2.16 -14.58
CA GLY A 169 5.43 -1.22 -14.75
C GLY A 169 4.06 -1.86 -14.52
N ASP A 170 3.84 -3.07 -15.08
CA ASP A 170 2.59 -3.82 -14.84
C ASP A 170 2.39 -4.12 -13.35
N LEU A 171 3.41 -4.62 -12.67
CA LEU A 171 3.38 -4.85 -11.24
C LEU A 171 3.08 -3.57 -10.44
N MET A 172 3.56 -2.42 -10.90
CA MET A 172 3.28 -1.11 -10.28
C MET A 172 1.93 -0.50 -10.71
N GLY A 173 1.10 -1.22 -11.48
CA GLY A 173 -0.27 -0.83 -11.83
C GLY A 173 -0.43 -0.16 -13.19
N THR A 174 0.60 -0.14 -14.06
CA THR A 174 0.51 0.44 -15.40
C THR A 174 -0.19 -0.47 -16.40
N ARG A 175 -0.32 -1.75 -16.11
CA ARG A 175 -0.94 -2.79 -16.96
C ARG A 175 -0.44 -2.85 -18.40
N ILE A 176 0.16 -3.97 -18.76
CA ILE A 176 0.47 -4.30 -20.17
C ILE A 176 -0.64 -5.15 -20.80
N PRO A 177 -0.83 -5.11 -22.13
CA PRO A 177 -1.75 -6.00 -22.81
C PRO A 177 -1.37 -7.48 -22.61
N LEU A 178 -2.39 -8.35 -22.50
CA LEU A 178 -2.15 -9.79 -22.34
C LEU A 178 -1.39 -10.40 -23.53
N THR A 179 -1.57 -9.86 -24.72
CA THR A 179 -0.83 -10.23 -25.94
C THR A 179 0.67 -9.98 -25.79
N GLU A 180 1.03 -8.85 -25.17
CA GLU A 180 2.42 -8.49 -24.89
C GLU A 180 3.02 -9.39 -23.83
N LEU A 181 2.31 -9.65 -22.73
CA LEU A 181 2.75 -10.59 -21.70
C LEU A 181 2.98 -12.00 -22.28
N LYS A 182 2.08 -12.49 -23.15
CA LYS A 182 2.24 -13.77 -23.85
C LYS A 182 3.44 -13.80 -24.80
N ARG A 183 3.76 -12.67 -25.44
CA ARG A 183 4.94 -12.53 -26.29
C ARG A 183 6.21 -12.67 -25.45
N ILE A 184 6.31 -11.88 -24.38
CA ILE A 184 7.46 -11.90 -23.44
C ILE A 184 7.64 -13.29 -22.84
N HIS A 185 6.56 -13.92 -22.40
CA HIS A 185 6.60 -15.26 -21.81
C HIS A 185 7.17 -16.30 -22.76
N ARG A 186 6.74 -16.29 -24.04
CA ARG A 186 7.27 -17.22 -25.05
C ARG A 186 8.75 -17.04 -25.37
N GLN A 187 9.27 -15.84 -25.17
CA GLN A 187 10.70 -15.53 -25.41
C GLN A 187 11.60 -15.92 -24.24
N ASN A 188 11.08 -15.78 -23.02
CA ASN A 188 11.92 -15.87 -21.81
C ASN A 188 11.62 -17.11 -20.95
N CYS A 189 10.48 -17.76 -21.12
CA CYS A 189 10.09 -18.95 -20.37
C CYS A 189 9.97 -20.16 -21.29
N SER A 190 10.47 -21.31 -20.86
CA SER A 190 10.38 -22.57 -21.60
C SER A 190 9.00 -23.22 -21.50
N GLU A 191 8.23 -22.85 -20.49
CA GLU A 191 6.89 -23.41 -20.26
C GLU A 191 5.83 -22.71 -21.11
N LYS A 192 4.72 -23.45 -21.35
CA LYS A 192 3.58 -22.90 -22.10
C LYS A 192 2.85 -21.86 -21.25
N PHE A 193 2.49 -20.71 -21.84
CA PHE A 193 1.68 -19.73 -21.14
C PHE A 193 0.38 -20.35 -20.62
N PRO A 194 0.05 -20.21 -19.33
CA PRO A 194 -1.10 -20.86 -18.75
C PRO A 194 -2.42 -20.32 -19.32
N THR A 195 -3.40 -21.18 -19.38
CA THR A 195 -4.79 -20.82 -19.71
C THR A 195 -5.53 -20.44 -18.44
N PHE A 196 -6.30 -19.36 -18.51
CA PHE A 196 -7.11 -18.90 -17.39
C PHE A 196 -8.56 -19.35 -17.56
N GLU A 197 -9.20 -19.78 -16.50
CA GLU A 197 -10.64 -20.05 -16.48
C GLU A 197 -11.45 -18.79 -16.76
N THR A 198 -11.00 -17.67 -16.25
CA THR A 198 -11.63 -16.35 -16.44
C THR A 198 -10.63 -15.34 -16.98
N SER A 199 -11.09 -14.44 -17.85
CA SER A 199 -10.27 -13.33 -18.31
C SER A 199 -10.02 -12.33 -17.17
N PHE A 200 -8.80 -11.81 -17.07
CA PHE A 200 -8.47 -10.78 -16.08
C PHE A 200 -9.26 -9.50 -16.34
N ARG A 201 -9.97 -9.04 -15.33
CA ARG A 201 -10.67 -7.75 -15.31
C ARG A 201 -10.21 -6.94 -14.11
N MET A 202 -9.75 -5.71 -14.33
CA MET A 202 -9.22 -4.84 -13.26
C MET A 202 -10.21 -4.62 -12.12
N ILE A 203 -11.50 -4.54 -12.45
CA ILE A 203 -12.56 -4.28 -11.45
C ILE A 203 -12.77 -5.47 -10.50
N ASP A 204 -12.60 -6.69 -11.00
CA ASP A 204 -12.90 -7.92 -10.25
C ASP A 204 -11.63 -8.48 -9.59
N HIS A 205 -10.47 -8.31 -10.23
CA HIS A 205 -9.24 -9.01 -9.86
C HIS A 205 -8.15 -8.08 -9.28
N ALA A 206 -8.45 -6.81 -8.99
CA ALA A 206 -7.50 -5.87 -8.38
C ALA A 206 -6.85 -6.43 -7.11
N LYS A 207 -7.61 -7.18 -6.31
CA LYS A 207 -7.16 -7.82 -5.06
C LYS A 207 -5.98 -8.77 -5.26
N ALA A 208 -5.90 -9.42 -6.43
CA ALA A 208 -4.78 -10.29 -6.78
C ALA A 208 -3.45 -9.52 -6.85
N TYR A 209 -3.47 -8.30 -7.39
CA TYR A 209 -2.29 -7.44 -7.44
C TYR A 209 -1.82 -7.00 -6.06
N PHE A 210 -2.74 -6.63 -5.15
CA PHE A 210 -2.39 -6.34 -3.76
C PHE A 210 -1.70 -7.52 -3.09
N GLY A 211 -2.28 -8.71 -3.21
CA GLY A 211 -1.72 -9.92 -2.61
C GLY A 211 -0.35 -10.27 -3.19
N CYS A 212 -0.23 -10.26 -4.52
CA CYS A 212 1.01 -10.59 -5.19
C CYS A 212 2.13 -9.58 -4.88
N LEU A 213 1.85 -8.28 -4.85
CA LEU A 213 2.85 -7.28 -4.48
C LEU A 213 3.27 -7.43 -3.01
N ALA A 214 2.33 -7.72 -2.11
CA ALA A 214 2.65 -7.94 -0.70
C ALA A 214 3.55 -9.18 -0.50
N ASP A 215 3.26 -10.28 -1.18
CA ASP A 215 4.12 -11.47 -1.15
C ASP A 215 5.48 -11.19 -1.84
N THR A 216 5.52 -10.38 -2.90
CA THR A 216 6.77 -9.94 -3.55
C THR A 216 7.62 -9.05 -2.63
N ILE A 217 6.99 -8.20 -1.84
CA ILE A 217 7.68 -7.40 -0.80
C ILE A 217 8.35 -8.33 0.22
N VAL A 218 7.66 -9.37 0.67
CA VAL A 218 8.25 -10.38 1.57
C VAL A 218 9.36 -11.16 0.87
N PHE A 219 9.18 -11.56 -0.37
CA PHE A 219 10.21 -12.18 -1.19
C PHE A 219 11.47 -11.32 -1.31
N CYS A 220 11.32 -10.00 -1.39
CA CYS A 220 12.44 -9.06 -1.38
C CYS A 220 13.16 -8.96 -0.02
N GLY A 221 12.61 -9.55 1.04
CA GLY A 221 13.23 -9.60 2.37
C GLY A 221 12.64 -8.61 3.37
N TYR A 222 11.57 -7.89 3.02
CA TYR A 222 10.84 -7.04 3.93
C TYR A 222 9.76 -7.84 4.70
N ARG A 223 9.27 -7.30 5.79
CA ARG A 223 8.33 -8.01 6.68
C ARG A 223 6.86 -7.94 6.26
N GLY A 224 6.54 -7.16 5.24
CA GLY A 224 5.20 -6.97 4.71
C GLY A 224 4.98 -5.54 4.23
N TRP A 225 3.75 -5.23 3.86
CA TRP A 225 3.34 -3.97 3.27
C TRP A 225 2.40 -3.19 4.19
N VAL A 226 2.81 -1.99 4.62
CA VAL A 226 1.98 -1.07 5.38
C VAL A 226 1.43 0.00 4.44
N ILE A 227 0.11 0.16 4.38
CA ILE A 227 -0.56 1.16 3.56
C ILE A 227 -1.21 2.19 4.48
N LEU A 228 -0.78 3.43 4.36
CA LEU A 228 -1.29 4.58 5.11
C LEU A 228 -2.18 5.42 4.20
N ILE A 229 -3.45 5.59 4.59
CA ILE A 229 -4.45 6.32 3.81
C ILE A 229 -4.84 7.58 4.59
N ASP A 230 -4.58 8.75 4.00
CA ASP A 230 -5.00 10.03 4.56
C ASP A 230 -6.18 10.64 3.79
N GLU A 231 -6.87 11.59 4.39
CA GLU A 231 -8.01 12.31 3.79
C GLU A 231 -9.19 11.38 3.41
N LEU A 232 -9.43 10.34 4.23
CA LEU A 232 -10.47 9.34 3.92
C LEU A 232 -11.88 9.95 3.85
N GLU A 233 -12.13 11.08 4.50
CA GLU A 233 -13.39 11.83 4.43
C GLU A 233 -13.78 12.24 3.01
N LEU A 234 -12.82 12.29 2.08
CA LEU A 234 -13.13 12.58 0.67
C LEU A 234 -14.00 11.50 0.00
N VAL A 235 -14.09 10.30 0.59
CA VAL A 235 -15.08 9.30 0.19
C VAL A 235 -16.50 9.83 0.28
N GLY A 236 -16.79 10.68 1.24
CA GLY A 236 -18.12 11.33 1.39
C GLY A 236 -18.53 12.21 0.20
N ARG A 237 -17.57 12.66 -0.61
CA ARG A 237 -17.84 13.47 -1.83
C ARG A 237 -18.22 12.64 -3.06
N LEU A 238 -18.12 11.32 -2.97
CA LEU A 238 -18.49 10.42 -4.06
C LEU A 238 -20.02 10.27 -4.14
N GLY A 239 -20.54 9.98 -5.34
CA GLY A 239 -21.93 9.56 -5.50
C GLY A 239 -22.20 8.24 -4.76
N SER A 240 -23.44 7.94 -4.40
CA SER A 240 -23.82 6.83 -3.51
C SER A 240 -23.26 5.47 -3.92
N GLN A 241 -23.35 5.10 -5.19
CA GLN A 241 -22.82 3.82 -5.68
C GLN A 241 -21.29 3.73 -5.61
N SER A 242 -20.57 4.81 -5.96
CA SER A 242 -19.12 4.86 -5.85
C SER A 242 -18.67 4.85 -4.39
N ARG A 243 -19.44 5.50 -3.51
CA ARG A 243 -19.19 5.52 -2.07
C ARG A 243 -19.38 4.13 -1.45
N LEU A 244 -20.44 3.41 -1.84
CA LEU A 244 -20.64 2.02 -1.43
C LEU A 244 -19.47 1.13 -1.85
N LYS A 245 -19.01 1.23 -3.10
CA LYS A 245 -17.82 0.50 -3.57
C LYS A 245 -16.55 0.89 -2.78
N ALA A 246 -16.40 2.17 -2.44
CA ALA A 246 -15.29 2.62 -1.61
C ALA A 246 -15.32 1.98 -0.23
N TYR A 247 -16.49 1.90 0.42
CA TYR A 247 -16.64 1.22 1.73
C TYR A 247 -16.34 -0.27 1.64
N GLN A 248 -16.84 -0.97 0.63
CA GLN A 248 -16.54 -2.39 0.38
C GLN A 248 -15.05 -2.64 0.18
N ASN A 249 -14.39 -1.78 -0.59
CA ASN A 249 -12.95 -1.87 -0.81
C ASN A 249 -12.16 -1.57 0.46
N LEU A 250 -12.58 -0.59 1.24
CA LEU A 250 -11.96 -0.27 2.53
C LEU A 250 -12.13 -1.40 3.55
N GLN A 251 -13.32 -2.01 3.62
CA GLN A 251 -13.57 -3.17 4.48
C GLN A 251 -12.60 -4.31 4.16
N TRP A 252 -12.38 -4.57 2.86
CA TRP A 252 -11.40 -5.56 2.43
C TRP A 252 -9.96 -5.13 2.75
N LEU A 253 -9.56 -3.89 2.44
CA LEU A 253 -8.22 -3.36 2.70
C LEU A 253 -7.89 -3.39 4.19
N LEU A 254 -8.83 -2.96 5.05
CA LEU A 254 -8.68 -2.98 6.50
C LEU A 254 -8.77 -4.40 7.10
N ASN A 255 -9.08 -5.40 6.30
CA ASN A 255 -9.19 -6.80 6.72
C ASN A 255 -10.12 -7.02 7.93
N TRP A 256 -11.18 -6.23 8.05
CA TRP A 256 -12.08 -6.29 9.21
C TRP A 256 -12.89 -7.59 9.28
N SER A 257 -13.16 -8.21 8.13
CA SER A 257 -13.87 -9.49 8.00
C SER A 257 -12.92 -10.69 7.81
N ASN A 258 -11.61 -10.53 8.05
CA ASN A 258 -10.58 -11.52 7.73
C ASN A 258 -10.65 -11.94 6.24
N ALA A 259 -10.86 -10.97 5.36
CA ALA A 259 -11.13 -11.17 3.95
C ALA A 259 -9.89 -11.59 3.13
N HIS A 260 -8.71 -11.49 3.72
CA HIS A 260 -7.46 -11.89 3.10
C HIS A 260 -6.40 -12.30 4.14
N HIS A 261 -5.40 -13.07 3.66
CA HIS A 261 -4.26 -13.54 4.45
C HIS A 261 -2.93 -13.01 3.90
N TYR A 262 -2.97 -11.90 3.18
CA TYR A 262 -1.77 -11.26 2.64
C TYR A 262 -1.05 -10.45 3.72
N PRO A 263 0.28 -10.34 3.70
CA PRO A 263 1.07 -9.57 4.67
C PRO A 263 0.90 -8.05 4.46
N ILE A 264 -0.35 -7.60 4.56
CA ILE A 264 -0.77 -6.19 4.40
C ILE A 264 -1.35 -5.69 5.71
N TYR A 265 -0.94 -4.50 6.13
CA TYR A 265 -1.54 -3.78 7.24
C TYR A 265 -1.94 -2.37 6.80
N VAL A 266 -3.21 -2.04 6.95
CA VAL A 266 -3.75 -0.76 6.49
C VAL A 266 -4.17 0.10 7.66
N ILE A 267 -3.77 1.36 7.63
CA ILE A 267 -4.20 2.39 8.58
C ILE A 267 -4.75 3.56 7.78
N ALA A 268 -5.99 3.92 8.05
CA ALA A 268 -6.65 5.03 7.41
C ALA A 268 -6.98 6.13 8.42
N ALA A 269 -6.92 7.39 8.01
CA ALA A 269 -7.29 8.53 8.81
C ALA A 269 -8.42 9.31 8.13
N ALA A 270 -9.43 9.67 8.93
CA ALA A 270 -10.60 10.39 8.47
C ALA A 270 -10.98 11.53 9.42
N ALA A 271 -11.52 12.62 8.86
CA ALA A 271 -12.18 13.66 9.65
C ALA A 271 -13.55 13.16 10.16
N THR A 272 -13.90 13.56 11.39
CA THR A 272 -15.19 13.23 12.02
C THR A 272 -16.38 13.77 11.22
N SER A 273 -16.18 14.76 10.35
CA SER A 273 -17.20 15.25 9.41
C SER A 273 -17.78 14.14 8.53
N LEU A 274 -16.99 13.13 8.15
CA LEU A 274 -17.51 11.99 7.39
C LEU A 274 -18.62 11.25 8.15
N GLN A 275 -18.44 11.04 9.46
CA GLN A 275 -19.48 10.40 10.28
C GLN A 275 -20.72 11.28 10.41
N SER A 276 -20.53 12.57 10.73
CA SER A 276 -21.64 13.48 10.93
C SER A 276 -22.45 13.72 9.65
N GLU A 277 -21.80 13.87 8.51
CA GLU A 277 -22.46 14.17 7.25
C GLU A 277 -23.06 12.94 6.56
N MET A 278 -22.37 11.81 6.59
CA MET A 278 -22.80 10.61 5.86
C MET A 278 -23.66 9.69 6.72
N TRP A 279 -23.19 9.33 7.91
CA TRP A 279 -23.86 8.33 8.72
C TRP A 279 -24.94 8.93 9.61
N TYR A 280 -24.63 9.97 10.38
CA TYR A 280 -25.62 10.64 11.25
C TYR A 280 -26.53 11.59 10.46
N GLY A 281 -26.05 12.12 9.34
CA GLY A 281 -26.85 12.94 8.42
C GLY A 281 -27.81 12.15 7.53
N GLY A 282 -27.82 10.80 7.63
CA GLY A 282 -28.76 9.93 6.94
C GLY A 282 -28.53 9.77 5.44
N LYS A 283 -27.36 10.18 4.92
CA LYS A 283 -27.01 10.00 3.51
C LYS A 283 -26.58 8.57 3.18
N ASP A 284 -26.07 7.83 4.16
CA ASP A 284 -25.65 6.43 4.03
C ASP A 284 -26.28 5.57 5.14
N ASP A 285 -26.52 4.30 4.83
CA ASP A 285 -26.88 3.31 5.82
C ASP A 285 -25.68 2.97 6.69
N ARG A 286 -25.86 3.00 8.00
CA ARG A 286 -24.82 2.69 8.99
C ARG A 286 -24.31 1.25 8.91
N THR A 287 -25.07 0.36 8.29
CA THR A 287 -24.71 -1.06 8.10
C THR A 287 -23.69 -1.27 6.97
N LEU A 288 -23.38 -0.25 6.17
CA LEU A 288 -22.45 -0.35 5.03
C LEU A 288 -20.97 -0.29 5.41
N MET A 289 -20.64 -0.01 6.65
CA MET A 289 -19.34 -0.11 7.27
C MET A 289 -19.44 -0.91 8.56
#